data_ec9cfd3777501e62a0f8d5dbe9c4edcd
#
_entry.id   ec9cfd3777501e62a0f8d5dbe9c4edcd
#
_cell.length_a   1.000
_cell.length_b   1.000
_cell.length_c   1.000
_cell.angle_alpha   90.00
_cell.angle_beta   90.00
_cell.angle_gamma   90.00
#
_symmetry.space_group_name_H-M   'P 1'
#
loop_
_entity.id
_entity.type
_entity.pdbx_description
1 polymer ?
#
loop_
_entity_poly.entity_id
_entity_poly.type
_entity_poly.pdbx_seq_one_letter_code
_entity_poly.pdbx_strand_id
1 'polypeptide(L)'
;MDQEVKCRTYSYRNIWKVAYPILISLIMEQMIGLTDTAFLGRVGEVELGASAIAIVYYMVLFMIGFGFSIGAQIIIGRRNGEGNYRDTGKVFWHGLYFVLGLSGVLILLSEAFSPWMMRFMVSSDAIYTAALSYVRWRLPGMVFAFITAMFRAFYVGTTQTRALTLNSIVMVASNVVFNWILIFGKFGCPALGITGAAIGSSLAELVSLIFFVAYTMLKCDKEKYGLDKPARFEKSELKGMMPVCSWTMIQHTISVSTWFIFFLYIEHLGERALAISNIARGASGLIWVVLQAFSSTCSTLVSNIIGEGHQNQVMSLVKRILKLSYGIVSIIVVLFCLFPQAIAHIYTDIPELIKASVPSLIVMSSSYFLNVGGQVLFLAVSGTGSTKTAFRLELIALTVYMVYCTVIIEWMKLDVAICWSAEHVYAGMLLLTSWIYMRSGRWKNRKI
;
A
#
# COMPACT_ATOMS: atom_id res chain seq x y z
N MET A 1 26.23 34.98 -14.12
CA MET A 1 26.44 33.74 -14.87
C MET A 1 25.19 32.88 -14.59
N ASP A 2 24.19 33.07 -15.42
CA ASP A 2 22.90 32.39 -15.29
C ASP A 2 23.09 30.90 -15.61
N GLN A 3 23.02 30.05 -14.57
CA GLN A 3 22.79 28.63 -14.80
C GLN A 3 21.36 28.51 -15.30
N GLU A 4 21.19 28.31 -16.60
CA GLU A 4 19.94 27.81 -17.18
C GLU A 4 19.54 26.56 -16.40
N VAL A 5 18.62 26.72 -15.46
CA VAL A 5 17.97 25.61 -14.78
C VAL A 5 17.21 24.86 -15.86
N LYS A 6 17.81 23.77 -16.35
CA LYS A 6 17.20 22.86 -17.32
C LYS A 6 15.86 22.40 -16.75
N CYS A 7 14.80 23.07 -17.17
CA CYS A 7 13.43 22.74 -16.81
C CYS A 7 13.19 21.26 -17.18
N ARG A 8 13.14 20.36 -16.19
CA ARG A 8 12.80 18.95 -16.40
C ARG A 8 11.36 18.89 -16.88
N THR A 9 11.15 18.88 -18.16
CA THR A 9 9.83 18.65 -18.74
C THR A 9 9.43 17.21 -18.42
N TYR A 10 8.50 17.04 -17.48
CA TYR A 10 7.95 15.72 -17.14
C TYR A 10 7.08 15.22 -18.29
N SER A 11 7.74 14.66 -19.30
CA SER A 11 7.09 14.01 -20.44
C SER A 11 6.39 12.72 -20.01
N TYR A 12 5.45 12.21 -20.81
CA TYR A 12 4.82 10.91 -20.59
C TYR A 12 5.86 9.79 -20.43
N ARG A 13 6.96 9.84 -21.19
CA ARG A 13 8.07 8.89 -21.08
C ARG A 13 8.74 8.94 -19.70
N ASN A 14 8.92 10.13 -19.14
CA ASN A 14 9.54 10.29 -17.82
C ASN A 14 8.60 9.84 -16.70
N ILE A 15 7.30 10.14 -16.80
CA ILE A 15 6.28 9.64 -15.88
C ILE A 15 6.27 8.10 -15.90
N TRP A 16 6.25 7.51 -17.09
CA TRP A 16 6.25 6.06 -17.25
C TRP A 16 7.51 5.40 -16.67
N LYS A 17 8.69 6.00 -16.85
CA LYS A 17 9.95 5.50 -16.27
C LYS A 17 9.92 5.40 -14.75
N VAL A 18 9.14 6.24 -14.07
CA VAL A 18 8.96 6.16 -12.61
C VAL A 18 7.83 5.20 -12.25
N ALA A 19 6.72 5.23 -13.00
CA ALA A 19 5.53 4.46 -12.69
C ALA A 19 5.69 2.96 -12.94
N TYR A 20 6.30 2.52 -14.08
CA TYR A 20 6.35 1.09 -14.41
C TYR A 20 7.13 0.24 -13.41
N PRO A 21 8.27 0.69 -12.81
CA PRO A 21 8.94 -0.12 -11.81
C PRO A 21 8.14 -0.25 -10.51
N ILE A 22 7.39 0.80 -10.14
CA ILE A 22 6.47 0.77 -9.00
C ILE A 22 5.34 -0.22 -9.30
N LEU A 23 4.78 -0.18 -10.51
CA LEU A 23 3.73 -1.10 -10.94
C LEU A 23 4.19 -2.56 -10.86
N ILE A 24 5.34 -2.89 -11.42
CA ILE A 24 5.90 -4.24 -11.35
C ILE A 24 6.13 -4.66 -9.89
N SER A 25 6.68 -3.77 -9.06
CA SER A 25 6.88 -4.05 -7.63
C SER A 25 5.58 -4.42 -6.93
N LEU A 26 4.51 -3.65 -7.16
CA LEU A 26 3.20 -3.91 -6.56
C LEU A 26 2.54 -5.21 -7.08
N ILE A 27 2.70 -5.52 -8.37
CA ILE A 27 2.24 -6.81 -8.93
C ILE A 27 2.99 -7.97 -8.25
N MET A 28 4.31 -7.86 -8.10
CA MET A 28 5.11 -8.89 -7.43
C MET A 28 4.69 -9.07 -5.96
N GLU A 29 4.42 -7.98 -5.24
CA GLU A 29 3.90 -8.05 -3.87
C GLU A 29 2.56 -8.78 -3.78
N GLN A 30 1.64 -8.59 -4.75
CA GLN A 30 0.40 -9.36 -4.82
C GLN A 30 0.63 -10.85 -5.04
N MET A 31 1.64 -11.22 -5.83
CA MET A 31 1.99 -12.62 -6.06
C MET A 31 2.45 -13.33 -4.78
N ILE A 32 3.10 -12.64 -3.84
CA ILE A 32 3.48 -13.21 -2.53
C ILE A 32 2.21 -13.67 -1.81
N GLY A 33 1.20 -12.80 -1.67
CA GLY A 33 -0.05 -13.15 -1.00
C GLY A 33 -0.78 -14.33 -1.65
N LEU A 34 -0.79 -14.39 -2.99
CA LEU A 34 -1.39 -15.51 -3.72
C LEU A 34 -0.63 -16.82 -3.48
N THR A 35 0.71 -16.78 -3.49
CA THR A 35 1.56 -17.95 -3.25
C THR A 35 1.41 -18.46 -1.83
N ASP A 36 1.43 -17.57 -0.83
CA ASP A 36 1.24 -17.93 0.57
C ASP A 36 -0.10 -18.62 0.79
N THR A 37 -1.19 -18.05 0.23
CA THR A 37 -2.53 -18.63 0.31
C THR A 37 -2.61 -19.99 -0.38
N ALA A 38 -2.00 -20.13 -1.57
CA ALA A 38 -1.99 -21.40 -2.31
C ALA A 38 -1.20 -22.48 -1.59
N PHE A 39 -0.11 -22.15 -0.92
CA PHE A 39 0.69 -23.10 -0.16
C PHE A 39 -0.03 -23.53 1.13
N LEU A 40 -0.58 -22.59 1.89
CA LEU A 40 -1.28 -22.87 3.13
C LEU A 40 -2.59 -23.61 2.89
N GLY A 41 -3.29 -23.36 1.77
CA GLY A 41 -4.47 -24.12 1.39
C GLY A 41 -4.18 -25.61 1.09
N ARG A 42 -2.94 -25.97 0.79
CA ARG A 42 -2.50 -27.36 0.63
C ARG A 42 -2.07 -28.03 1.94
N VAL A 43 -1.86 -27.26 2.99
CA VAL A 43 -1.54 -27.77 4.33
C VAL A 43 -2.81 -28.19 5.05
N GLY A 44 -3.83 -27.30 5.09
CA GLY A 44 -5.09 -27.60 5.74
C GLY A 44 -6.02 -26.39 5.85
N GLU A 45 -7.28 -26.67 6.18
CA GLU A 45 -8.32 -25.63 6.36
C GLU A 45 -8.05 -24.76 7.60
N VAL A 46 -7.51 -25.35 8.67
CA VAL A 46 -7.17 -24.65 9.91
C VAL A 46 -6.07 -23.62 9.64
N GLU A 47 -5.02 -24.02 8.95
CA GLU A 47 -3.87 -23.16 8.62
C GLU A 47 -4.28 -22.03 7.67
N LEU A 48 -5.12 -22.33 6.69
CA LEU A 48 -5.64 -21.34 5.76
C LEU A 48 -6.51 -20.31 6.48
N GLY A 49 -7.46 -20.75 7.31
CA GLY A 49 -8.32 -19.86 8.11
C GLY A 49 -7.53 -19.02 9.13
N ALA A 50 -6.58 -19.64 9.81
CA ALA A 50 -5.71 -18.96 10.78
C ALA A 50 -4.84 -17.88 10.12
N SER A 51 -4.27 -18.18 8.95
CA SER A 51 -3.45 -17.23 8.21
C SER A 51 -4.25 -16.01 7.76
N ALA A 52 -5.49 -16.18 7.33
CA ALA A 52 -6.34 -15.07 6.89
C ALA A 52 -6.53 -14.04 8.02
N ILE A 53 -6.80 -14.50 9.25
CA ILE A 53 -6.97 -13.62 10.43
C ILE A 53 -5.64 -12.99 10.84
N ALA A 54 -4.58 -13.79 10.90
CA ALA A 54 -3.26 -13.33 11.33
C ALA A 54 -2.65 -12.29 10.36
N ILE A 55 -2.87 -12.45 9.05
CA ILE A 55 -2.42 -11.50 8.03
C ILE A 55 -3.13 -10.15 8.19
N VAL A 56 -4.44 -10.14 8.45
CA VAL A 56 -5.19 -8.88 8.70
C VAL A 56 -4.64 -8.16 9.92
N TYR A 57 -4.41 -8.86 11.02
CA TYR A 57 -3.80 -8.30 12.21
C TYR A 57 -2.42 -7.69 11.93
N TYR A 58 -1.54 -8.45 11.26
CA TYR A 58 -0.21 -7.98 10.88
C TYR A 58 -0.28 -6.76 9.95
N MET A 59 -1.21 -6.75 9.00
CA MET A 59 -1.40 -5.65 8.04
C MET A 59 -1.74 -4.33 8.75
N VAL A 60 -2.57 -4.35 9.78
CA VAL A 60 -2.89 -3.13 10.56
C VAL A 60 -1.63 -2.56 11.21
N LEU A 61 -0.81 -3.42 11.84
CA LEU A 61 0.46 -3.01 12.45
C LEU A 61 1.46 -2.49 11.39
N PHE A 62 1.55 -3.19 10.26
CA PHE A 62 2.43 -2.80 9.16
C PHE A 62 2.06 -1.43 8.58
N MET A 63 0.78 -1.12 8.45
CA MET A 63 0.31 0.16 7.90
C MET A 63 0.73 1.36 8.73
N ILE A 64 0.97 1.21 10.02
CA ILE A 64 1.49 2.29 10.87
C ILE A 64 2.89 2.72 10.38
N GLY A 65 3.82 1.79 10.27
CA GLY A 65 5.20 2.07 9.80
C GLY A 65 5.26 2.41 8.31
N PHE A 66 4.45 1.75 7.50
CA PHE A 66 4.33 2.04 6.08
C PHE A 66 3.83 3.48 5.85
N GLY A 67 2.81 3.92 6.59
CA GLY A 67 2.31 5.30 6.55
C GLY A 67 3.40 6.32 6.89
N PHE A 68 4.29 6.02 7.85
CA PHE A 68 5.46 6.85 8.13
C PHE A 68 6.38 6.95 6.92
N SER A 69 6.69 5.83 6.28
CA SER A 69 7.57 5.77 5.12
C SER A 69 7.02 6.59 3.93
N ILE A 70 5.71 6.61 3.73
CA ILE A 70 5.06 7.45 2.71
C ILE A 70 5.25 8.95 3.03
N GLY A 71 5.11 9.34 4.31
CA GLY A 71 5.41 10.72 4.73
C GLY A 71 6.88 11.09 4.47
N ALA A 72 7.80 10.21 4.83
CA ALA A 72 9.23 10.38 4.57
C ALA A 72 9.53 10.45 3.06
N GLN A 73 8.88 9.64 2.24
CA GLN A 73 8.99 9.69 0.76
C GLN A 73 8.64 11.07 0.19
N ILE A 74 7.61 11.73 0.72
CA ILE A 74 7.21 13.09 0.31
C ILE A 74 8.32 14.09 0.64
N ILE A 75 8.88 14.03 1.86
CA ILE A 75 9.97 14.93 2.28
C ILE A 75 11.23 14.67 1.45
N ILE A 76 11.59 13.41 1.25
CA ILE A 76 12.72 12.99 0.41
C ILE A 76 12.54 13.53 -1.01
N GLY A 77 11.35 13.38 -1.60
CA GLY A 77 11.04 13.92 -2.93
C GLY A 77 11.20 15.44 -2.99
N ARG A 78 10.79 16.17 -1.94
CA ARG A 78 10.95 17.61 -1.85
C ARG A 78 12.42 18.01 -1.82
N ARG A 79 13.22 17.42 -0.92
CA ARG A 79 14.65 17.71 -0.76
C ARG A 79 15.44 17.33 -2.03
N ASN A 80 15.06 16.23 -2.67
CA ASN A 80 15.66 15.82 -3.95
C ASN A 80 15.37 16.84 -5.06
N GLY A 81 14.15 17.37 -5.13
CA GLY A 81 13.78 18.43 -6.06
C GLY A 81 14.52 19.75 -5.81
N GLU A 82 14.71 20.11 -4.56
CA GLU A 82 15.51 21.30 -4.13
C GLU A 82 17.01 21.15 -4.46
N GLY A 83 17.46 19.97 -4.90
CA GLY A 83 18.89 19.67 -5.09
C GLY A 83 19.64 19.47 -3.77
N ASN A 84 18.93 19.43 -2.66
CA ASN A 84 19.50 19.25 -1.32
C ASN A 84 19.64 17.75 -0.99
N TYR A 85 20.56 17.12 -1.70
CA TYR A 85 20.71 15.65 -1.65
C TYR A 85 21.20 15.13 -0.30
N ARG A 86 22.06 15.89 0.42
CA ARG A 86 22.55 15.47 1.74
C ARG A 86 21.43 15.45 2.79
N ASP A 87 20.51 16.41 2.73
CA ASP A 87 19.35 16.41 3.63
C ASP A 87 18.36 15.29 3.27
N THR A 88 18.31 14.86 2.01
CA THR A 88 17.60 13.63 1.63
C THR A 88 18.10 12.41 2.42
N GLY A 89 19.42 12.26 2.55
CA GLY A 89 20.03 11.22 3.37
C GLY A 89 19.77 11.38 4.86
N LYS A 90 19.77 12.60 5.39
CA LYS A 90 19.41 12.84 6.80
C LYS A 90 17.97 12.38 7.08
N VAL A 91 17.02 12.74 6.20
CA VAL A 91 15.62 12.28 6.31
C VAL A 91 15.54 10.75 6.29
N PHE A 92 16.31 10.09 5.42
CA PHE A 92 16.36 8.62 5.37
C PHE A 92 16.88 8.02 6.68
N TRP A 93 18.01 8.49 7.22
CA TRP A 93 18.59 7.97 8.45
C TRP A 93 17.71 8.21 9.68
N HIS A 94 17.13 9.42 9.84
CA HIS A 94 16.23 9.71 10.95
C HIS A 94 14.91 8.92 10.84
N GLY A 95 14.41 8.74 9.62
CA GLY A 95 13.29 7.84 9.37
C GLY A 95 13.59 6.39 9.74
N LEU A 96 14.79 5.92 9.40
CA LEU A 96 15.24 4.58 9.77
C LEU A 96 15.31 4.38 11.30
N TYR A 97 15.87 5.35 12.02
CA TYR A 97 15.91 5.30 13.49
C TYR A 97 14.51 5.28 14.10
N PHE A 98 13.60 6.08 13.55
CA PHE A 98 12.22 6.10 14.02
C PHE A 98 11.50 4.77 13.79
N VAL A 99 11.56 4.21 12.58
CA VAL A 99 10.85 2.95 12.27
C VAL A 99 11.46 1.75 13.00
N LEU A 100 12.76 1.77 13.31
CA LEU A 100 13.39 0.79 14.19
C LEU A 100 12.84 0.86 15.62
N GLY A 101 12.77 2.05 16.20
CA GLY A 101 12.16 2.25 17.52
C GLY A 101 10.68 1.87 17.52
N LEU A 102 9.93 2.28 16.47
CA LEU A 102 8.52 1.96 16.31
C LEU A 102 8.28 0.44 16.19
N SER A 103 9.12 -0.27 15.40
CA SER A 103 8.99 -1.72 15.28
C SER A 103 9.19 -2.43 16.61
N GLY A 104 10.18 -2.02 17.41
CA GLY A 104 10.39 -2.54 18.76
C GLY A 104 9.18 -2.34 19.68
N VAL A 105 8.60 -1.14 19.68
CA VAL A 105 7.39 -0.83 20.46
C VAL A 105 6.21 -1.67 19.99
N LEU A 106 5.96 -1.76 18.68
CA LEU A 106 4.85 -2.55 18.14
C LEU A 106 5.00 -4.04 18.37
N ILE A 107 6.22 -4.58 18.32
CA ILE A 107 6.48 -5.99 18.65
C ILE A 107 6.17 -6.25 20.12
N LEU A 108 6.66 -5.42 21.04
CA LEU A 108 6.38 -5.57 22.48
C LEU A 108 4.88 -5.46 22.80
N LEU A 109 4.21 -4.48 22.22
CA LEU A 109 2.76 -4.34 22.37
C LEU A 109 2.02 -5.54 21.77
N SER A 110 2.43 -6.01 20.61
CA SER A 110 1.79 -7.15 19.96
C SER A 110 2.00 -8.44 20.74
N GLU A 111 3.18 -8.70 21.30
CA GLU A 111 3.41 -9.86 22.18
C GLU A 111 2.48 -9.83 23.41
N ALA A 112 2.24 -8.64 23.99
CA ALA A 112 1.36 -8.48 25.12
C ALA A 112 -0.12 -8.63 24.76
N PHE A 113 -0.56 -8.06 23.62
CA PHE A 113 -1.98 -7.94 23.28
C PHE A 113 -2.48 -8.98 22.29
N SER A 114 -1.61 -9.58 21.45
CA SER A 114 -2.06 -10.52 20.42
C SER A 114 -2.78 -11.75 20.95
N PRO A 115 -2.42 -12.35 22.11
CA PRO A 115 -3.19 -13.48 22.65
C PRO A 115 -4.63 -13.10 22.97
N TRP A 116 -4.83 -11.93 23.58
CA TRP A 116 -6.19 -11.44 23.90
C TRP A 116 -6.97 -11.09 22.62
N MET A 117 -6.34 -10.40 21.68
CA MET A 117 -6.96 -10.02 20.42
C MET A 117 -7.35 -11.25 19.58
N MET A 118 -6.44 -12.23 19.43
CA MET A 118 -6.74 -13.46 18.70
C MET A 118 -7.87 -14.25 19.38
N ARG A 119 -7.90 -14.32 20.72
CA ARG A 119 -8.96 -15.00 21.45
C ARG A 119 -10.32 -14.31 21.28
N PHE A 120 -10.33 -13.00 21.16
CA PHE A 120 -11.54 -12.23 20.87
C PHE A 120 -12.07 -12.47 19.44
N MET A 121 -11.16 -12.64 18.48
CA MET A 121 -11.51 -12.81 17.06
C MET A 121 -11.86 -14.25 16.67
N VAL A 122 -11.41 -15.25 17.45
CA VAL A 122 -11.47 -16.66 17.07
C VAL A 122 -12.04 -17.50 18.18
N SER A 123 -13.11 -18.26 17.84
CA SER A 123 -13.75 -19.19 18.79
C SER A 123 -13.08 -20.56 18.81
N SER A 124 -12.47 -21.01 17.69
CA SER A 124 -11.80 -22.31 17.57
C SER A 124 -10.41 -22.30 18.20
N ASP A 125 -10.13 -23.22 19.13
CA ASP A 125 -8.82 -23.36 19.78
C ASP A 125 -7.71 -23.74 18.76
N ALA A 126 -8.03 -24.53 17.75
CA ALA A 126 -7.07 -24.90 16.72
C ALA A 126 -6.66 -23.70 15.86
N ILE A 127 -7.63 -22.89 15.39
CA ILE A 127 -7.38 -21.68 14.61
C ILE A 127 -6.66 -20.63 15.50
N TYR A 128 -7.06 -20.47 16.77
CA TYR A 128 -6.40 -19.57 17.70
C TYR A 128 -4.91 -19.90 17.85
N THR A 129 -4.57 -21.16 18.12
CA THR A 129 -3.19 -21.60 18.32
C THR A 129 -2.35 -21.39 17.05
N ALA A 130 -2.89 -21.75 15.90
CA ALA A 130 -2.24 -21.56 14.60
C ALA A 130 -2.03 -20.08 14.27
N ALA A 131 -3.04 -19.23 14.45
CA ALA A 131 -2.95 -17.79 14.20
C ALA A 131 -1.94 -17.10 15.14
N LEU A 132 -1.95 -17.45 16.43
CA LEU A 132 -1.00 -16.92 17.40
C LEU A 132 0.44 -17.32 17.07
N SER A 133 0.65 -18.58 16.64
CA SER A 133 1.96 -19.05 16.19
C SER A 133 2.43 -18.26 14.96
N TYR A 134 1.56 -18.05 13.96
CA TYR A 134 1.88 -17.24 12.79
C TYR A 134 2.30 -15.82 13.18
N VAL A 135 1.50 -15.14 14.01
CA VAL A 135 1.78 -13.76 14.45
C VAL A 135 3.15 -13.69 15.13
N ARG A 136 3.40 -14.56 16.12
CA ARG A 136 4.68 -14.56 16.87
C ARG A 136 5.90 -14.70 15.99
N TRP A 137 5.87 -15.57 14.99
CA TRP A 137 6.99 -15.78 14.07
C TRP A 137 7.06 -14.75 12.94
N ARG A 138 5.95 -14.05 12.68
CA ARG A 138 5.89 -12.98 11.69
C ARG A 138 6.35 -11.62 12.23
N LEU A 139 6.18 -11.37 13.52
CA LEU A 139 6.53 -10.09 14.18
C LEU A 139 8.02 -9.71 14.04
N PRO A 140 9.00 -10.61 14.22
CA PRO A 140 10.40 -10.25 14.00
C PRO A 140 10.68 -9.74 12.58
N GLY A 141 9.97 -10.27 11.58
CA GLY A 141 10.04 -9.79 10.19
C GLY A 141 9.62 -8.33 10.02
N MET A 142 8.77 -7.79 10.90
CA MET A 142 8.32 -6.39 10.85
C MET A 142 9.50 -5.40 10.90
N VAL A 143 10.57 -5.71 11.60
CA VAL A 143 11.78 -4.87 11.62
C VAL A 143 12.34 -4.74 10.22
N PHE A 144 12.48 -5.86 9.51
CA PHE A 144 13.01 -5.88 8.14
C PHE A 144 12.05 -5.18 7.17
N ALA A 145 10.75 -5.42 7.31
CA ALA A 145 9.71 -4.78 6.50
C ALA A 145 9.72 -3.26 6.65
N PHE A 146 9.86 -2.73 7.86
CA PHE A 146 9.90 -1.28 8.08
C PHE A 146 11.18 -0.64 7.54
N ILE A 147 12.33 -1.28 7.70
CA ILE A 147 13.58 -0.81 7.10
C ILE A 147 13.46 -0.81 5.57
N THR A 148 12.93 -1.88 5.00
CA THR A 148 12.68 -2.02 3.56
C THR A 148 11.72 -0.93 3.05
N ALA A 149 10.66 -0.60 3.81
CA ALA A 149 9.76 0.50 3.49
C ALA A 149 10.47 1.86 3.45
N MET A 150 11.47 2.10 4.31
CA MET A 150 12.30 3.31 4.25
C MET A 150 13.20 3.35 3.02
N PHE A 151 13.81 2.22 2.62
CA PHE A 151 14.55 2.14 1.35
C PHE A 151 13.63 2.40 0.16
N ARG A 152 12.42 1.83 0.16
CA ARG A 152 11.39 2.11 -0.85
C ARG A 152 11.08 3.61 -0.90
N ALA A 153 10.85 4.25 0.24
CA ALA A 153 10.61 5.69 0.33
C ALA A 153 11.75 6.52 -0.26
N PHE A 154 13.00 6.12 0.00
CA PHE A 154 14.17 6.76 -0.56
C PHE A 154 14.23 6.62 -2.09
N TYR A 155 14.12 5.41 -2.62
CA TYR A 155 14.22 5.16 -4.06
C TYR A 155 13.05 5.72 -4.86
N VAL A 156 11.84 5.70 -4.32
CA VAL A 156 10.68 6.35 -4.94
C VAL A 156 10.83 7.87 -4.87
N GLY A 157 11.14 8.43 -3.71
CA GLY A 157 11.32 9.87 -3.50
C GLY A 157 12.40 10.49 -4.40
N THR A 158 13.52 9.79 -4.58
CA THR A 158 14.60 10.19 -5.48
C THR A 158 14.37 9.81 -6.96
N THR A 159 13.23 9.24 -7.29
CA THR A 159 12.85 8.78 -8.65
C THR A 159 13.76 7.69 -9.24
N GLN A 160 14.51 6.97 -8.39
CA GLN A 160 15.41 5.87 -8.78
C GLN A 160 14.69 4.51 -8.66
N THR A 161 13.50 4.38 -9.22
CA THR A 161 12.56 3.29 -8.96
C THR A 161 12.97 1.91 -9.49
N ARG A 162 14.01 1.80 -10.33
CA ARG A 162 14.51 0.50 -10.82
C ARG A 162 14.92 -0.47 -9.71
N ALA A 163 15.43 0.07 -8.59
CA ALA A 163 15.78 -0.73 -7.41
C ALA A 163 14.59 -1.52 -6.88
N LEU A 164 13.37 -0.95 -6.96
CA LEU A 164 12.16 -1.59 -6.47
C LEU A 164 11.83 -2.86 -7.25
N THR A 165 11.84 -2.78 -8.59
CA THR A 165 11.55 -3.93 -9.45
C THR A 165 12.49 -5.10 -9.16
N LEU A 166 13.80 -4.82 -9.10
CA LEU A 166 14.79 -5.86 -8.84
C LEU A 166 14.61 -6.45 -7.44
N ASN A 167 14.38 -5.60 -6.45
CA ASN A 167 14.13 -6.05 -5.08
C ASN A 167 12.88 -6.94 -5.00
N SER A 168 11.77 -6.54 -5.64
CA SER A 168 10.53 -7.31 -5.60
C SER A 168 10.67 -8.68 -6.25
N ILE A 169 11.42 -8.79 -7.35
CA ILE A 169 11.72 -10.09 -7.98
C ILE A 169 12.50 -10.98 -7.00
N VAL A 170 13.55 -10.45 -6.38
CA VAL A 170 14.35 -11.19 -5.40
C VAL A 170 13.50 -11.60 -4.19
N MET A 171 12.68 -10.70 -3.68
CA MET A 171 11.82 -10.96 -2.53
C MET A 171 10.79 -12.05 -2.82
N VAL A 172 10.08 -11.99 -3.97
CA VAL A 172 9.12 -13.02 -4.38
C VAL A 172 9.80 -14.38 -4.55
N ALA A 173 10.90 -14.43 -5.28
CA ALA A 173 11.64 -15.66 -5.47
C ALA A 173 12.09 -16.28 -4.13
N SER A 174 12.61 -15.47 -3.22
CA SER A 174 13.02 -15.91 -1.89
C SER A 174 11.82 -16.39 -1.06
N ASN A 175 10.70 -15.67 -1.09
CA ASN A 175 9.46 -16.05 -0.39
C ASN A 175 8.96 -17.42 -0.86
N VAL A 176 8.85 -17.63 -2.19
CA VAL A 176 8.41 -18.92 -2.76
C VAL A 176 9.33 -20.06 -2.32
N VAL A 177 10.65 -19.85 -2.39
CA VAL A 177 11.65 -20.89 -2.01
C VAL A 177 11.58 -21.19 -0.51
N PHE A 178 11.60 -20.17 0.36
CA PHE A 178 11.55 -20.39 1.80
C PHE A 178 10.23 -21.01 2.24
N ASN A 179 9.11 -20.57 1.69
CA ASN A 179 7.80 -21.14 1.99
C ASN A 179 7.72 -22.60 1.55
N TRP A 180 8.20 -22.93 0.34
CA TRP A 180 8.24 -24.30 -0.12
C TRP A 180 9.09 -25.23 0.77
N ILE A 181 10.22 -24.73 1.25
CA ILE A 181 11.11 -25.49 2.15
C ILE A 181 10.48 -25.65 3.52
N LEU A 182 10.03 -24.55 4.14
CA LEU A 182 9.63 -24.53 5.56
C LEU A 182 8.19 -25.01 5.79
N ILE A 183 7.28 -24.75 4.87
CA ILE A 183 5.89 -25.23 4.98
C ILE A 183 5.87 -26.74 4.82
N PHE A 184 6.52 -27.27 3.77
CA PHE A 184 6.44 -28.69 3.41
C PHE A 184 7.60 -29.56 3.91
N GLY A 185 8.56 -28.99 4.61
CA GLY A 185 9.67 -29.75 5.20
C GLY A 185 10.61 -30.34 4.16
N LYS A 186 11.12 -29.54 3.22
CA LYS A 186 12.04 -30.01 2.18
C LYS A 186 13.51 -29.84 2.64
N PHE A 187 14.43 -30.55 1.98
CA PHE A 187 15.88 -30.50 2.25
C PHE A 187 16.28 -30.81 3.70
N GLY A 188 15.53 -31.68 4.37
CA GLY A 188 15.83 -32.08 5.76
C GLY A 188 15.30 -31.11 6.82
N CYS A 189 14.62 -30.05 6.44
CA CYS A 189 13.90 -29.18 7.37
C CYS A 189 12.61 -29.85 7.85
N PRO A 190 12.14 -29.62 9.10
CA PRO A 190 10.84 -30.10 9.54
C PRO A 190 9.71 -29.35 8.80
N ALA A 191 8.60 -30.04 8.57
CA ALA A 191 7.40 -29.42 8.02
C ALA A 191 6.74 -28.56 9.12
N LEU A 192 6.87 -27.23 8.99
CA LEU A 192 6.38 -26.28 9.99
C LEU A 192 4.98 -25.71 9.70
N GLY A 193 4.38 -26.08 8.54
CA GLY A 193 3.05 -25.61 8.17
C GLY A 193 2.93 -24.10 8.18
N ILE A 194 1.92 -23.57 8.89
CA ILE A 194 1.65 -22.12 9.01
C ILE A 194 2.82 -21.34 9.66
N THR A 195 3.51 -21.92 10.62
CA THR A 195 4.71 -21.32 11.23
C THR A 195 5.82 -21.16 10.19
N GLY A 196 5.97 -22.15 9.31
CA GLY A 196 6.90 -22.11 8.19
C GLY A 196 6.62 -20.97 7.22
N ALA A 197 5.36 -20.67 6.95
CA ALA A 197 4.95 -19.51 6.13
C ALA A 197 5.35 -18.18 6.79
N ALA A 198 5.13 -18.04 8.10
CA ALA A 198 5.51 -16.83 8.84
C ALA A 198 7.02 -16.58 8.83
N ILE A 199 7.81 -17.63 9.08
CA ILE A 199 9.26 -17.58 9.06
C ILE A 199 9.76 -17.32 7.63
N GLY A 200 9.22 -18.02 6.62
CA GLY A 200 9.59 -17.87 5.22
C GLY A 200 9.38 -16.44 4.72
N SER A 201 8.23 -15.84 5.05
CA SER A 201 7.95 -14.44 4.71
C SER A 201 8.88 -13.47 5.44
N SER A 202 9.22 -13.71 6.72
CA SER A 202 10.16 -12.90 7.47
C SER A 202 11.60 -12.99 6.90
N LEU A 203 12.01 -14.18 6.46
CA LEU A 203 13.30 -14.38 5.79
C LEU A 203 13.34 -13.72 4.40
N ALA A 204 12.25 -13.73 3.66
CA ALA A 204 12.15 -13.02 2.38
C ALA A 204 12.29 -11.50 2.56
N GLU A 205 11.74 -10.93 3.63
CA GLU A 205 11.94 -9.51 3.98
C GLU A 205 13.40 -9.23 4.38
N LEU A 206 14.06 -10.14 5.09
CA LEU A 206 15.49 -10.02 5.38
C LEU A 206 16.33 -10.03 4.09
N VAL A 207 16.03 -10.93 3.15
CA VAL A 207 16.70 -10.97 1.84
C VAL A 207 16.45 -9.68 1.06
N SER A 208 15.24 -9.16 1.09
CA SER A 208 14.87 -7.86 0.52
C SER A 208 15.71 -6.72 1.12
N LEU A 209 15.86 -6.69 2.44
CA LEU A 209 16.70 -5.72 3.13
C LEU A 209 18.17 -5.84 2.70
N ILE A 210 18.71 -7.05 2.69
CA ILE A 210 20.10 -7.31 2.24
C ILE A 210 20.30 -6.83 0.80
N PHE A 211 19.33 -7.09 -0.07
CA PHE A 211 19.35 -6.61 -1.45
C PHE A 211 19.39 -5.08 -1.51
N PHE A 212 18.53 -4.37 -0.79
CA PHE A 212 18.52 -2.90 -0.80
C PHE A 212 19.83 -2.32 -0.26
N VAL A 213 20.39 -2.88 0.82
CA VAL A 213 21.68 -2.47 1.35
C VAL A 213 22.77 -2.69 0.30
N ALA A 214 22.87 -3.88 -0.29
CA ALA A 214 23.85 -4.19 -1.32
C ALA A 214 23.69 -3.31 -2.55
N TYR A 215 22.46 -3.12 -3.04
CA TYR A 215 22.16 -2.23 -4.17
C TYR A 215 22.57 -0.79 -3.90
N THR A 216 22.27 -0.28 -2.70
CA THR A 216 22.67 1.07 -2.28
C THR A 216 24.20 1.20 -2.22
N MET A 217 24.88 0.19 -1.69
CA MET A 217 26.33 0.18 -1.61
C MET A 217 27.01 0.16 -2.98
N LEU A 218 26.42 -0.52 -3.97
CA LEU A 218 27.04 -0.79 -5.26
C LEU A 218 26.61 0.16 -6.37
N LYS A 219 25.37 0.70 -6.31
CA LYS A 219 24.75 1.43 -7.44
C LYS A 219 24.31 2.85 -7.09
N CYS A 220 24.14 3.17 -5.80
CA CYS A 220 23.75 4.51 -5.38
C CYS A 220 24.99 5.38 -5.16
N ASP A 221 24.89 6.66 -5.54
CA ASP A 221 25.90 7.68 -5.19
C ASP A 221 25.73 8.05 -3.72
N LYS A 222 26.44 7.31 -2.86
CA LYS A 222 26.34 7.43 -1.39
C LYS A 222 26.82 8.77 -0.88
N GLU A 223 27.89 9.30 -1.47
CA GLU A 223 28.48 10.59 -1.07
C GLU A 223 27.53 11.75 -1.37
N LYS A 224 26.89 11.68 -2.56
CA LYS A 224 25.90 12.66 -2.97
C LYS A 224 24.72 12.75 -2.00
N TYR A 225 24.21 11.60 -1.56
CA TYR A 225 23.05 11.52 -0.67
C TYR A 225 23.42 11.44 0.82
N GLY A 226 24.70 11.44 1.18
CA GLY A 226 25.13 11.32 2.58
C GLY A 226 24.72 9.96 3.19
N LEU A 227 24.78 8.88 2.40
CA LEU A 227 24.48 7.51 2.84
C LEU A 227 25.75 6.71 3.15
N ASP A 228 26.93 7.29 2.97
CA ASP A 228 28.23 6.68 3.25
C ASP A 228 28.45 6.41 4.74
N LYS A 229 27.87 7.26 5.60
CA LYS A 229 27.91 7.12 7.06
C LYS A 229 26.53 7.38 7.65
N PRO A 230 26.15 6.64 8.72
CA PRO A 230 24.93 6.95 9.46
C PRO A 230 24.96 8.40 9.97
N ALA A 231 23.88 9.14 9.71
CA ALA A 231 23.76 10.49 10.23
C ALA A 231 23.66 10.47 11.76
N ARG A 232 24.32 11.43 12.43
CA ARG A 232 24.14 11.59 13.88
C ARG A 232 22.67 11.88 14.17
N PHE A 233 22.11 11.19 15.18
CA PHE A 233 20.72 11.40 15.58
C PHE A 233 20.52 12.85 16.10
N GLU A 234 19.63 13.57 15.46
CA GLU A 234 19.20 14.92 15.83
C GLU A 234 17.69 14.96 16.03
N LYS A 235 17.27 15.24 17.27
CA LYS A 235 15.84 15.30 17.62
C LYS A 235 15.08 16.37 16.83
N SER A 236 15.77 17.45 16.43
CA SER A 236 15.22 18.52 15.60
C SER A 236 14.77 18.03 14.23
N GLU A 237 15.59 17.21 13.56
CA GLU A 237 15.29 16.63 12.26
C GLU A 237 14.05 15.72 12.33
N LEU A 238 14.03 14.81 13.30
CA LEU A 238 12.87 13.95 13.52
C LEU A 238 11.61 14.78 13.81
N LYS A 239 11.72 15.80 14.67
CA LYS A 239 10.60 16.70 14.97
C LYS A 239 10.12 17.45 13.73
N GLY A 240 11.02 17.80 12.81
CA GLY A 240 10.69 18.41 11.52
C GLY A 240 9.90 17.49 10.59
N MET A 241 10.17 16.17 10.62
CA MET A 241 9.47 15.17 9.80
C MET A 241 8.05 14.85 10.32
N MET A 242 7.86 14.87 11.64
CA MET A 242 6.60 14.42 12.27
C MET A 242 5.34 15.12 11.77
N PRO A 243 5.31 16.44 11.46
CA PRO A 243 4.13 17.11 10.93
C PRO A 243 3.62 16.54 9.59
N VAL A 244 4.48 15.88 8.82
CA VAL A 244 4.11 15.20 7.57
C VAL A 244 3.83 13.73 7.82
N CYS A 245 4.75 13.03 8.50
CA CYS A 245 4.68 11.57 8.68
C CYS A 245 3.56 11.11 9.62
N SER A 246 3.27 11.84 10.70
CA SER A 246 2.20 11.44 11.63
C SER A 246 0.83 11.40 10.96
N TRP A 247 0.53 12.37 10.10
CA TRP A 247 -0.76 12.40 9.42
C TRP A 247 -0.90 11.29 8.39
N THR A 248 0.17 10.92 7.69
CA THR A 248 0.17 9.76 6.79
C THR A 248 0.06 8.44 7.54
N MET A 249 0.67 8.30 8.73
CA MET A 249 0.51 7.13 9.59
C MET A 249 -0.96 6.94 10.00
N ILE A 250 -1.57 7.98 10.58
CA ILE A 250 -2.97 7.94 11.02
C ILE A 250 -3.90 7.68 9.84
N GLN A 251 -3.66 8.33 8.71
CA GLN A 251 -4.42 8.19 7.49
C GLN A 251 -4.46 6.73 7.01
N HIS A 252 -3.30 6.11 6.79
CA HIS A 252 -3.24 4.74 6.29
C HIS A 252 -3.88 3.73 7.26
N THR A 253 -3.71 3.93 8.56
CA THR A 253 -4.33 3.07 9.58
C THR A 253 -5.85 3.17 9.55
N ILE A 254 -6.41 4.39 9.50
CA ILE A 254 -7.87 4.61 9.46
C ILE A 254 -8.46 4.08 8.16
N SER A 255 -7.82 4.32 7.00
CA SER A 255 -8.30 3.86 5.70
C SER A 255 -8.47 2.35 5.65
N VAL A 256 -7.44 1.62 6.09
CA VAL A 256 -7.48 0.14 6.13
C VAL A 256 -8.53 -0.36 7.12
N SER A 257 -8.62 0.26 8.31
CA SER A 257 -9.62 -0.11 9.30
C SER A 257 -11.05 0.11 8.81
N THR A 258 -11.31 1.22 8.13
CA THR A 258 -12.63 1.55 7.56
C THR A 258 -13.03 0.55 6.47
N TRP A 259 -12.06 0.19 5.60
CA TRP A 259 -12.30 -0.82 4.57
C TRP A 259 -12.60 -2.21 5.17
N PHE A 260 -11.95 -2.57 6.27
CA PHE A 260 -12.25 -3.80 7.00
C PHE A 260 -13.68 -3.81 7.57
N ILE A 261 -14.18 -2.68 8.10
CA ILE A 261 -15.54 -2.56 8.62
C ILE A 261 -16.59 -2.82 7.51
N PHE A 262 -16.33 -2.39 6.27
CA PHE A 262 -17.21 -2.72 5.13
C PHE A 262 -17.40 -4.23 4.98
N PHE A 263 -16.32 -5.02 5.09
CA PHE A 263 -16.42 -6.48 4.99
C PHE A 263 -17.15 -7.11 6.18
N LEU A 264 -17.02 -6.54 7.38
CA LEU A 264 -17.82 -6.96 8.53
C LEU A 264 -19.32 -6.73 8.29
N TYR A 265 -19.68 -5.60 7.72
CA TYR A 265 -21.09 -5.33 7.36
C TYR A 265 -21.60 -6.30 6.28
N ILE A 266 -20.79 -6.61 5.29
CA ILE A 266 -21.17 -7.61 4.25
C ILE A 266 -21.36 -8.99 4.86
N GLU A 267 -20.57 -9.38 5.85
CA GLU A 267 -20.73 -10.66 6.55
C GLU A 267 -22.12 -10.80 7.20
N HIS A 268 -22.68 -9.72 7.74
CA HIS A 268 -24.02 -9.70 8.29
C HIS A 268 -25.14 -10.00 7.26
N LEU A 269 -24.85 -9.87 5.96
CA LEU A 269 -25.78 -10.28 4.88
C LEU A 269 -25.72 -11.79 4.56
N GLY A 270 -24.78 -12.52 5.17
CA GLY A 270 -24.62 -13.95 5.08
C GLY A 270 -23.44 -14.43 4.21
N GLU A 271 -23.18 -15.73 4.28
CA GLU A 271 -22.00 -16.37 3.67
C GLU A 271 -21.92 -16.17 2.15
N ARG A 272 -23.05 -16.24 1.47
CA ARG A 272 -23.12 -16.03 0.00
C ARG A 272 -22.73 -14.60 -0.39
N ALA A 273 -23.18 -13.61 0.38
CA ALA A 273 -22.83 -12.20 0.19
C ALA A 273 -21.33 -11.98 0.36
N LEU A 274 -20.76 -12.58 1.40
CA LEU A 274 -19.34 -12.54 1.67
C LEU A 274 -18.51 -13.21 0.56
N ALA A 275 -18.95 -14.37 0.06
CA ALA A 275 -18.29 -15.08 -1.05
C ALA A 275 -18.26 -14.23 -2.33
N ILE A 276 -19.38 -13.61 -2.72
CA ILE A 276 -19.49 -12.69 -3.86
C ILE A 276 -18.54 -11.49 -3.66
N SER A 277 -18.54 -10.91 -2.48
CA SER A 277 -17.67 -9.76 -2.17
C SER A 277 -16.20 -10.12 -2.17
N ASN A 278 -15.80 -11.32 -1.78
CA ASN A 278 -14.42 -11.78 -1.87
C ASN A 278 -13.96 -11.93 -3.32
N ILE A 279 -14.82 -12.40 -4.24
CA ILE A 279 -14.53 -12.43 -5.67
C ILE A 279 -14.34 -11.00 -6.20
N ALA A 280 -15.26 -10.09 -5.89
CA ALA A 280 -15.16 -8.69 -6.30
C ALA A 280 -13.89 -8.03 -5.74
N ARG A 281 -13.55 -8.27 -4.47
CA ARG A 281 -12.32 -7.80 -3.84
C ARG A 281 -11.06 -8.30 -4.55
N GLY A 282 -11.00 -9.59 -4.82
CA GLY A 282 -9.85 -10.19 -5.53
C GLY A 282 -9.64 -9.54 -6.90
N ALA A 283 -10.73 -9.39 -7.65
CA ALA A 283 -10.72 -8.76 -8.96
C ALA A 283 -10.33 -7.26 -8.87
N SER A 284 -10.87 -6.53 -7.89
CA SER A 284 -10.52 -5.11 -7.67
C SER A 284 -9.04 -4.91 -7.38
N GLY A 285 -8.40 -5.84 -6.70
CA GLY A 285 -6.98 -5.79 -6.37
C GLY A 285 -6.09 -5.63 -7.59
N LEU A 286 -6.45 -6.24 -8.72
CA LEU A 286 -5.70 -6.12 -9.97
C LEU A 286 -5.75 -4.70 -10.55
N ILE A 287 -6.92 -4.05 -10.48
CA ILE A 287 -7.09 -2.66 -10.95
C ILE A 287 -6.43 -1.70 -9.98
N TRP A 288 -6.56 -1.96 -8.68
CA TRP A 288 -6.00 -1.15 -7.61
C TRP A 288 -4.48 -1.02 -7.68
N VAL A 289 -3.77 -2.10 -7.98
CA VAL A 289 -2.30 -2.09 -8.15
C VAL A 289 -1.85 -1.10 -9.21
N VAL A 290 -2.55 -1.07 -10.35
CA VAL A 290 -2.25 -0.11 -11.43
C VAL A 290 -2.50 1.32 -10.97
N LEU A 291 -3.64 1.56 -10.32
CA LEU A 291 -4.01 2.87 -9.80
C LEU A 291 -3.01 3.37 -8.76
N GLN A 292 -2.59 2.52 -7.83
CA GLN A 292 -1.62 2.85 -6.79
C GLN A 292 -0.25 3.20 -7.36
N ALA A 293 0.20 2.54 -8.43
CA ALA A 293 1.47 2.86 -9.08
C ALA A 293 1.48 4.30 -9.62
N PHE A 294 0.42 4.70 -10.32
CA PHE A 294 0.30 6.06 -10.86
C PHE A 294 0.07 7.10 -9.77
N SER A 295 -0.72 6.80 -8.75
CA SER A 295 -1.00 7.70 -7.64
C SER A 295 0.26 7.97 -6.80
N SER A 296 1.04 6.93 -6.49
CA SER A 296 2.35 7.06 -5.81
C SER A 296 3.34 7.85 -6.65
N THR A 297 3.38 7.59 -7.97
CA THR A 297 4.19 8.36 -8.92
C THR A 297 3.78 9.84 -8.91
N CYS A 298 2.48 10.12 -8.85
CA CYS A 298 1.96 11.48 -8.80
C CYS A 298 2.45 12.21 -7.54
N SER A 299 2.31 11.61 -6.37
CA SER A 299 2.78 12.18 -5.10
C SER A 299 4.27 12.53 -5.14
N THR A 300 5.08 11.59 -5.62
CA THR A 300 6.53 11.76 -5.72
C THR A 300 6.93 12.87 -6.68
N LEU A 301 6.37 12.87 -7.90
CA LEU A 301 6.74 13.87 -8.90
C LEU A 301 6.22 15.26 -8.53
N VAL A 302 5.04 15.36 -7.89
CA VAL A 302 4.53 16.63 -7.35
C VAL A 302 5.47 17.17 -6.28
N SER A 303 5.94 16.33 -5.36
CA SER A 303 6.89 16.75 -4.34
C SER A 303 8.21 17.23 -4.94
N ASN A 304 8.77 16.50 -5.90
CA ASN A 304 10.00 16.89 -6.59
C ASN A 304 9.84 18.23 -7.35
N ILE A 305 8.78 18.38 -8.16
CA ILE A 305 8.57 19.60 -8.97
C ILE A 305 8.35 20.84 -8.12
N ILE A 306 7.74 20.70 -6.93
CA ILE A 306 7.63 21.81 -5.98
C ILE A 306 8.99 22.12 -5.36
N GLY A 307 9.80 21.10 -5.06
CA GLY A 307 11.19 21.28 -4.62
C GLY A 307 12.04 22.02 -5.66
N GLU A 308 11.87 21.73 -6.94
CA GLU A 308 12.50 22.44 -8.06
C GLU A 308 12.03 23.90 -8.22
N GLY A 309 11.06 24.37 -7.42
CA GLY A 309 10.48 25.72 -7.52
C GLY A 309 9.44 25.89 -8.61
N HIS A 310 9.07 24.82 -9.33
CA HIS A 310 8.16 24.86 -10.49
C HIS A 310 6.69 24.60 -10.12
N GLN A 311 6.19 25.21 -9.07
CA GLN A 311 4.82 25.00 -8.54
C GLN A 311 3.72 25.21 -9.59
N ASN A 312 3.92 26.10 -10.55
CA ASN A 312 2.94 26.39 -11.60
C ASN A 312 2.75 25.20 -12.58
N GLN A 313 3.69 24.27 -12.66
CA GLN A 313 3.64 23.10 -13.53
C GLN A 313 2.94 21.90 -12.88
N VAL A 314 2.68 21.93 -11.57
CA VAL A 314 2.06 20.82 -10.83
C VAL A 314 0.75 20.38 -11.46
N MET A 315 -0.17 21.29 -11.76
CA MET A 315 -1.47 20.93 -12.36
C MET A 315 -1.32 20.34 -13.77
N SER A 316 -0.32 20.79 -14.54
CA SER A 316 -0.02 20.21 -15.86
C SER A 316 0.52 18.78 -15.72
N LEU A 317 1.41 18.53 -14.75
CA LEU A 317 1.90 17.20 -14.41
C LEU A 317 0.77 16.27 -13.98
N VAL A 318 -0.06 16.70 -13.04
CA VAL A 318 -1.22 15.93 -12.55
C VAL A 318 -2.16 15.55 -13.70
N LYS A 319 -2.49 16.49 -14.60
CA LYS A 319 -3.31 16.20 -15.79
C LYS A 319 -2.69 15.15 -16.70
N ARG A 320 -1.36 15.16 -16.90
CA ARG A 320 -0.67 14.13 -17.72
C ARG A 320 -0.74 12.75 -17.07
N ILE A 321 -0.54 12.69 -15.74
CA ILE A 321 -0.64 11.43 -14.99
C ILE A 321 -2.09 10.91 -15.02
N LEU A 322 -3.08 11.78 -14.83
CA LEU A 322 -4.50 11.41 -14.97
C LEU A 322 -4.79 10.82 -16.35
N LYS A 323 -4.33 11.44 -17.44
CA LYS A 323 -4.54 10.92 -18.80
C LYS A 323 -3.95 9.52 -18.98
N LEU A 324 -2.72 9.27 -18.48
CA LEU A 324 -2.11 7.95 -18.53
C LEU A 324 -2.88 6.94 -17.67
N SER A 325 -3.24 7.31 -16.45
CA SER A 325 -3.98 6.44 -15.53
C SER A 325 -5.35 6.08 -16.10
N TYR A 326 -6.10 7.06 -16.60
CA TYR A 326 -7.39 6.81 -17.26
C TYR A 326 -7.23 5.93 -18.49
N GLY A 327 -6.21 6.17 -19.33
CA GLY A 327 -5.97 5.35 -20.52
C GLY A 327 -5.80 3.87 -20.18
N ILE A 328 -4.98 3.55 -19.18
CA ILE A 328 -4.69 2.16 -18.83
C ILE A 328 -5.83 1.55 -18.01
N VAL A 329 -6.30 2.24 -16.96
CA VAL A 329 -7.35 1.71 -16.08
C VAL A 329 -8.66 1.53 -16.85
N SER A 330 -9.02 2.45 -17.75
CA SER A 330 -10.25 2.31 -18.55
C SER A 330 -10.24 1.07 -19.44
N ILE A 331 -9.08 0.71 -20.01
CA ILE A 331 -8.97 -0.54 -20.80
C ILE A 331 -9.26 -1.74 -19.90
N ILE A 332 -8.66 -1.80 -18.72
CA ILE A 332 -8.88 -2.90 -17.77
C ILE A 332 -10.34 -2.96 -17.32
N VAL A 333 -10.92 -1.82 -16.93
CA VAL A 333 -12.32 -1.72 -16.51
C VAL A 333 -13.28 -2.18 -17.60
N VAL A 334 -13.04 -1.76 -18.85
CA VAL A 334 -13.85 -2.20 -20.00
C VAL A 334 -13.77 -3.71 -20.19
N LEU A 335 -12.55 -4.29 -20.08
CA LEU A 335 -12.39 -5.76 -20.16
C LEU A 335 -13.14 -6.48 -19.02
N PHE A 336 -13.12 -5.94 -17.80
CA PHE A 336 -13.85 -6.50 -16.66
C PHE A 336 -15.36 -6.40 -16.84
N CYS A 337 -15.85 -5.31 -17.42
CA CYS A 337 -17.27 -5.14 -17.71
C CYS A 337 -17.76 -5.99 -18.89
N LEU A 338 -16.91 -6.24 -19.89
CA LEU A 338 -17.25 -7.07 -21.05
C LEU A 338 -17.19 -8.56 -20.73
N PHE A 339 -16.26 -8.99 -19.86
CA PHE A 339 -16.01 -10.40 -19.54
C PHE A 339 -16.11 -10.70 -18.03
N PRO A 340 -17.15 -10.24 -17.31
CA PRO A 340 -17.22 -10.40 -15.86
C PRO A 340 -17.29 -11.87 -15.42
N GLN A 341 -17.92 -12.73 -16.22
CA GLN A 341 -17.99 -14.18 -15.94
C GLN A 341 -16.62 -14.83 -16.02
N ALA A 342 -15.79 -14.47 -17.01
CA ALA A 342 -14.43 -15.00 -17.14
C ALA A 342 -13.54 -14.54 -15.96
N ILE A 343 -13.74 -13.32 -15.47
CA ILE A 343 -13.04 -12.83 -14.28
C ILE A 343 -13.49 -13.58 -13.03
N ALA A 344 -14.80 -13.79 -12.84
CA ALA A 344 -15.32 -14.56 -11.71
C ALA A 344 -14.82 -16.02 -11.74
N HIS A 345 -14.69 -16.61 -12.93
CA HIS A 345 -14.20 -17.98 -13.11
C HIS A 345 -12.74 -18.18 -12.66
N ILE A 346 -11.94 -17.10 -12.60
CA ILE A 346 -10.59 -17.18 -12.03
C ILE A 346 -10.62 -17.53 -10.52
N TYR A 347 -11.73 -17.21 -9.84
CA TYR A 347 -11.86 -17.32 -8.38
C TYR A 347 -12.72 -18.50 -7.93
N THR A 348 -13.61 -19.00 -8.77
CA THR A 348 -14.53 -20.09 -8.43
C THR A 348 -15.02 -20.84 -9.67
N ASP A 349 -15.22 -22.16 -9.53
CA ASP A 349 -15.81 -23.01 -10.55
C ASP A 349 -17.33 -23.22 -10.34
N ILE A 350 -17.93 -22.64 -9.30
CA ILE A 350 -19.35 -22.78 -8.98
C ILE A 350 -20.18 -21.88 -9.90
N PRO A 351 -20.97 -22.43 -10.86
CA PRO A 351 -21.67 -21.62 -11.87
C PRO A 351 -22.66 -20.61 -11.29
N GLU A 352 -23.36 -20.99 -10.22
CA GLU A 352 -24.31 -20.10 -9.54
C GLU A 352 -23.63 -18.91 -8.89
N LEU A 353 -22.45 -19.14 -8.30
CA LEU A 353 -21.66 -18.07 -7.65
C LEU A 353 -21.02 -17.16 -8.69
N ILE A 354 -20.55 -17.71 -9.82
CA ILE A 354 -20.07 -16.92 -10.97
C ILE A 354 -21.16 -15.96 -11.43
N LYS A 355 -22.37 -16.50 -11.71
CA LYS A 355 -23.49 -15.69 -12.18
C LYS A 355 -23.92 -14.62 -11.17
N ALA A 356 -23.95 -14.97 -9.88
CA ALA A 356 -24.31 -14.04 -8.81
C ALA A 356 -23.27 -12.93 -8.60
N SER A 357 -21.99 -13.16 -8.94
CA SER A 357 -20.92 -12.18 -8.77
C SER A 357 -20.85 -11.14 -9.89
N VAL A 358 -21.47 -11.40 -11.06
CA VAL A 358 -21.41 -10.50 -12.23
C VAL A 358 -21.87 -9.08 -11.92
N PRO A 359 -23.04 -8.82 -11.29
CA PRO A 359 -23.49 -7.47 -11.00
C PRO A 359 -22.50 -6.72 -10.08
N SER A 360 -22.00 -7.40 -9.03
CA SER A 360 -21.03 -6.82 -8.09
C SER A 360 -19.71 -6.46 -8.76
N LEU A 361 -19.23 -7.31 -9.69
CA LEU A 361 -18.02 -7.04 -10.48
C LEU A 361 -18.17 -5.83 -11.38
N ILE A 362 -19.33 -5.66 -12.03
CA ILE A 362 -19.59 -4.52 -12.91
C ILE A 362 -19.67 -3.23 -12.09
N VAL A 363 -20.42 -3.22 -10.99
CA VAL A 363 -20.56 -2.06 -10.12
C VAL A 363 -19.20 -1.67 -9.53
N MET A 364 -18.46 -2.65 -8.97
CA MET A 364 -17.12 -2.42 -8.44
C MET A 364 -16.18 -1.87 -9.51
N SER A 365 -16.13 -2.48 -10.70
CA SER A 365 -15.24 -2.03 -11.77
C SER A 365 -15.55 -0.63 -12.26
N SER A 366 -16.83 -0.28 -12.38
CA SER A 366 -17.25 1.07 -12.80
C SER A 366 -16.85 2.16 -11.82
N SER A 367 -16.71 1.86 -10.52
CA SER A 367 -16.23 2.82 -9.52
C SER A 367 -14.82 3.34 -9.80
N TYR A 368 -14.01 2.57 -10.53
CA TYR A 368 -12.64 2.96 -10.86
C TYR A 368 -12.56 4.17 -11.79
N PHE A 369 -13.61 4.49 -12.56
CA PHE A 369 -13.64 5.76 -13.29
C PHE A 369 -13.59 6.98 -12.36
N LEU A 370 -14.21 6.91 -11.19
CA LEU A 370 -14.10 7.96 -10.17
C LEU A 370 -12.82 7.80 -9.34
N ASN A 371 -12.44 6.56 -9.02
CA ASN A 371 -11.26 6.27 -8.23
C ASN A 371 -9.96 6.78 -8.86
N VAL A 372 -9.79 6.69 -10.19
CA VAL A 372 -8.61 7.22 -10.88
C VAL A 372 -8.45 8.71 -10.60
N GLY A 373 -9.50 9.49 -10.78
CA GLY A 373 -9.47 10.92 -10.48
C GLY A 373 -9.25 11.21 -9.00
N GLY A 374 -9.99 10.51 -8.14
CA GLY A 374 -9.94 10.65 -6.68
C GLY A 374 -8.55 10.37 -6.12
N GLN A 375 -8.01 9.19 -6.37
CA GLN A 375 -6.74 8.76 -5.81
C GLN A 375 -5.53 9.54 -6.35
N VAL A 376 -5.47 9.81 -7.66
CA VAL A 376 -4.37 10.60 -8.23
C VAL A 376 -4.36 12.02 -7.70
N LEU A 377 -5.51 12.69 -7.62
CA LEU A 377 -5.62 14.05 -7.05
C LEU A 377 -5.33 14.05 -5.55
N PHE A 378 -5.84 13.07 -4.83
CA PHE A 378 -5.61 12.92 -3.40
C PHE A 378 -4.13 12.75 -3.07
N LEU A 379 -3.42 11.86 -3.78
CA LEU A 379 -1.98 11.70 -3.59
C LEU A 379 -1.18 12.89 -4.15
N ALA A 380 -1.73 13.66 -5.10
CA ALA A 380 -1.17 14.97 -5.46
C ALA A 380 -1.23 15.93 -4.28
N VAL A 381 -2.37 16.00 -3.54
CA VAL A 381 -2.49 16.81 -2.32
C VAL A 381 -1.43 16.39 -1.29
N SER A 382 -1.28 15.09 -1.04
CA SER A 382 -0.24 14.56 -0.14
C SER A 382 1.16 14.95 -0.60
N GLY A 383 1.45 14.82 -1.90
CA GLY A 383 2.73 15.20 -2.52
C GLY A 383 3.08 16.68 -2.41
N THR A 384 2.09 17.57 -2.24
CA THR A 384 2.37 18.98 -1.91
C THR A 384 2.92 19.17 -0.49
N GLY A 385 2.95 18.12 0.35
CA GLY A 385 3.26 18.18 1.77
C GLY A 385 2.08 18.57 2.65
N SER A 386 0.89 18.72 2.07
CA SER A 386 -0.34 19.07 2.81
C SER A 386 -1.00 17.83 3.42
N THR A 387 -0.21 16.93 4.06
CA THR A 387 -0.68 15.63 4.57
C THR A 387 -1.80 15.75 5.60
N LYS A 388 -1.75 16.76 6.48
CA LYS A 388 -2.86 17.07 7.40
C LYS A 388 -4.15 17.40 6.65
N THR A 389 -4.05 18.13 5.54
CA THR A 389 -5.22 18.44 4.72
C THR A 389 -5.69 17.20 3.97
N ALA A 390 -4.78 16.42 3.38
CA ALA A 390 -5.11 15.14 2.75
C ALA A 390 -5.88 14.24 3.73
N PHE A 391 -5.39 14.06 4.95
CA PHE A 391 -6.08 13.32 5.99
C PHE A 391 -7.51 13.83 6.25
N ARG A 392 -7.69 15.17 6.35
CA ARG A 392 -9.03 15.74 6.56
C ARG A 392 -9.97 15.48 5.39
N LEU A 393 -9.47 15.59 4.15
CA LEU A 393 -10.27 15.33 2.94
C LEU A 393 -10.72 13.86 2.89
N GLU A 394 -9.81 12.95 3.22
CA GLU A 394 -10.11 11.53 3.28
C GLU A 394 -11.06 11.19 4.44
N LEU A 395 -10.87 11.79 5.62
CA LEU A 395 -11.77 11.60 6.75
C LEU A 395 -13.21 11.99 6.41
N ILE A 396 -13.41 13.09 5.67
CA ILE A 396 -14.73 13.47 5.16
C ILE A 396 -15.28 12.40 4.21
N ALA A 397 -14.46 11.92 3.26
CA ALA A 397 -14.87 10.88 2.31
C ALA A 397 -15.22 9.57 3.03
N LEU A 398 -14.40 9.14 3.99
CA LEU A 398 -14.63 7.94 4.80
C LEU A 398 -15.87 8.07 5.69
N THR A 399 -16.13 9.23 6.26
CA THR A 399 -17.35 9.46 7.06
C THR A 399 -18.61 9.31 6.21
N VAL A 400 -18.64 9.92 5.03
CA VAL A 400 -19.79 9.79 4.10
C VAL A 400 -19.91 8.34 3.62
N TYR A 401 -18.79 7.69 3.31
CA TYR A 401 -18.74 6.28 2.94
C TYR A 401 -19.33 5.38 4.03
N MET A 402 -18.92 5.56 5.29
CA MET A 402 -19.41 4.74 6.40
C MET A 402 -20.90 4.96 6.69
N VAL A 403 -21.37 6.22 6.64
CA VAL A 403 -22.79 6.51 6.77
C VAL A 403 -23.59 5.81 5.66
N TYR A 404 -23.11 5.89 4.42
CA TYR A 404 -23.73 5.21 3.29
C TYR A 404 -23.76 3.70 3.46
N CYS A 405 -22.62 3.08 3.84
CA CYS A 405 -22.52 1.64 4.12
C CYS A 405 -23.50 1.21 5.23
N THR A 406 -23.57 1.95 6.33
CA THR A 406 -24.49 1.63 7.43
C THR A 406 -25.95 1.67 6.95
N VAL A 407 -26.33 2.66 6.16
CA VAL A 407 -27.71 2.77 5.64
C VAL A 407 -28.03 1.63 4.70
N ILE A 408 -27.21 1.36 3.68
CA ILE A 408 -27.53 0.39 2.62
C ILE A 408 -27.35 -1.07 3.07
N ILE A 409 -26.37 -1.34 3.94
CA ILE A 409 -26.05 -2.72 4.36
C ILE A 409 -26.80 -3.09 5.64
N GLU A 410 -26.69 -2.29 6.72
CA GLU A 410 -27.24 -2.63 8.03
C GLU A 410 -28.75 -2.34 8.12
N TRP A 411 -29.19 -1.17 7.62
CA TRP A 411 -30.59 -0.78 7.77
C TRP A 411 -31.47 -1.29 6.63
N MET A 412 -31.04 -1.11 5.37
CA MET A 412 -31.84 -1.49 4.22
C MET A 412 -31.59 -2.92 3.77
N LYS A 413 -30.46 -3.55 4.14
CA LYS A 413 -30.05 -4.91 3.78
C LYS A 413 -30.17 -5.17 2.28
N LEU A 414 -29.62 -4.28 1.47
CA LEU A 414 -29.71 -4.33 0.02
C LEU A 414 -28.82 -5.44 -0.58
N ASP A 415 -29.03 -5.73 -1.85
CA ASP A 415 -28.21 -6.66 -2.61
C ASP A 415 -26.74 -6.27 -2.63
N VAL A 416 -25.85 -7.26 -2.63
CA VAL A 416 -24.39 -7.09 -2.58
C VAL A 416 -23.88 -6.18 -3.70
N ALA A 417 -24.47 -6.25 -4.89
CA ALA A 417 -24.07 -5.38 -5.99
C ALA A 417 -24.32 -3.89 -5.66
N ILE A 418 -25.44 -3.60 -4.99
CA ILE A 418 -25.74 -2.23 -4.53
C ILE A 418 -24.79 -1.83 -3.40
N CYS A 419 -24.44 -2.76 -2.50
CA CYS A 419 -23.47 -2.48 -1.44
C CYS A 419 -22.12 -2.02 -2.00
N TRP A 420 -21.64 -2.59 -3.11
CA TRP A 420 -20.43 -2.17 -3.80
C TRP A 420 -20.51 -0.78 -4.43
N SER A 421 -21.70 -0.17 -4.55
CA SER A 421 -21.84 1.24 -4.95
C SER A 421 -21.24 2.21 -3.92
N ALA A 422 -20.99 1.78 -2.70
CA ALA A 422 -20.28 2.56 -1.68
C ALA A 422 -18.90 3.03 -2.18
N GLU A 423 -18.24 2.25 -3.02
CA GLU A 423 -16.96 2.64 -3.65
C GLU A 423 -17.09 3.85 -4.57
N HIS A 424 -18.26 4.05 -5.23
CA HIS A 424 -18.51 5.25 -6.02
C HIS A 424 -18.67 6.47 -5.11
N VAL A 425 -19.34 6.32 -3.96
CA VAL A 425 -19.51 7.39 -2.98
C VAL A 425 -18.17 7.82 -2.41
N TYR A 426 -17.34 6.87 -1.98
CA TYR A 426 -15.98 7.14 -1.49
C TYR A 426 -15.13 7.85 -2.54
N ALA A 427 -15.05 7.26 -3.74
CA ALA A 427 -14.24 7.78 -4.83
C ALA A 427 -14.72 9.17 -5.31
N GLY A 428 -16.03 9.37 -5.41
CA GLY A 428 -16.63 10.64 -5.78
C GLY A 428 -16.35 11.74 -4.76
N MET A 429 -16.48 11.46 -3.48
CA MET A 429 -16.16 12.40 -2.40
C MET A 429 -14.66 12.73 -2.37
N LEU A 430 -13.80 11.72 -2.53
CA LEU A 430 -12.36 11.93 -2.58
C LEU A 430 -11.95 12.78 -3.80
N LEU A 431 -12.55 12.51 -4.96
CA LEU A 431 -12.37 13.28 -6.20
C LEU A 431 -12.77 14.73 -6.01
N LEU A 432 -13.99 14.96 -5.52
CA LEU A 432 -14.56 16.29 -5.34
C LEU A 432 -13.72 17.14 -4.38
N THR A 433 -13.44 16.60 -3.19
CA THR A 433 -12.71 17.31 -2.14
C THR A 433 -11.27 17.61 -2.54
N SER A 434 -10.59 16.63 -3.13
CA SER A 434 -9.20 16.80 -3.60
C SER A 434 -9.11 17.77 -4.78
N TRP A 435 -10.03 17.72 -5.72
CA TRP A 435 -10.09 18.65 -6.85
C TRP A 435 -10.31 20.10 -6.40
N ILE A 436 -11.27 20.33 -5.48
CA ILE A 436 -11.54 21.66 -4.91
C ILE A 436 -10.27 22.20 -4.24
N TYR A 437 -9.58 21.37 -3.43
CA TYR A 437 -8.35 21.79 -2.76
C TYR A 437 -7.22 22.10 -3.72
N MET A 438 -6.97 21.23 -4.70
CA MET A 438 -5.91 21.46 -5.70
C MET A 438 -6.16 22.70 -6.54
N ARG A 439 -7.43 22.97 -6.90
CA ARG A 439 -7.83 24.17 -7.65
C ARG A 439 -7.72 25.46 -6.82
N SER A 440 -7.89 25.39 -5.50
CA SER A 440 -7.80 26.56 -4.62
C SER A 440 -6.39 27.19 -4.57
N GLY A 441 -5.36 26.48 -4.97
CA GLY A 441 -3.96 26.95 -4.94
C GLY A 441 -3.36 27.15 -3.54
N ARG A 442 -4.09 26.84 -2.45
CA ARG A 442 -3.64 27.01 -1.05
C ARG A 442 -2.37 26.22 -0.71
N TRP A 443 -2.08 25.16 -1.48
CA TRP A 443 -0.90 24.33 -1.33
C TRP A 443 0.40 24.97 -1.83
N LYS A 444 0.34 26.02 -2.68
CA LYS A 444 1.51 26.60 -3.37
C LYS A 444 2.55 27.20 -2.41
N ASN A 445 2.11 27.79 -1.30
CA ASN A 445 3.00 28.50 -0.35
C ASN A 445 3.41 27.64 0.85
N ARG A 446 3.20 26.32 0.78
CA ARG A 446 3.50 25.45 1.91
C ARG A 446 4.98 25.06 1.94
N LYS A 447 5.66 25.39 3.05
CA LYS A 447 7.01 24.91 3.37
C LYS A 447 6.92 23.59 4.15
N ILE A 448 7.83 22.66 3.86
CA ILE A 448 7.98 21.38 4.55
C ILE A 448 9.39 21.28 5.12
#